data_313f96cff3046eac2ed3d38196414fff
#
_entry.id   313f96cff3046eac2ed3d38196414fff
#
_cell.length_a   1.000
_cell.length_b   1.000
_cell.length_c   1.000
_cell.angle_alpha   90.00
_cell.angle_beta   90.00
_cell.angle_gamma   90.00
#
_symmetry.space_group_name_H-M   'P 1'
#
loop_
_entity.id
_entity.type
_entity.pdbx_description
1 polymer ?
#
loop_
_entity_poly.entity_id
_entity_poly.type
_entity_poly.pdbx_seq_one_letter_code
_entity_poly.pdbx_strand_id
1 'polypeptide(L)'
;MKNTGGKPLLDALERHWRQYRKRLKACRQTASEDNVHELRISTRRLLALIELLHALEPQPTLLSIRKVLKKQLDGFDELRDTQVMLFEAAKTLPILPELEPFLAYMHRCEQRLLLENHSFIATLYQPKLRRKLKKAGKYFKTQTADIDLEQALPSAINNIYGLVINRYEALDPTIPASIHHLRIAVKKLRYTLLAAQCLDSTHAEMDSSLLKSQLTRMGDIQNSVIMLQTLELFFQHQIPSAVEQYYRRQQQELIDSFMTCCSEILVFRHVTQNDRNWVFESA
;
A
#
# COMPACT_ATOMS: atom_id res chain seq x y z
N MET A 1 4.45 -31.60 16.22
CA MET A 1 3.20 -31.00 16.77
C MET A 1 2.58 -30.19 15.65
N LYS A 2 1.38 -30.55 15.16
CA LYS A 2 0.66 -29.75 14.14
C LYS A 2 0.40 -28.37 14.74
N ASN A 3 0.93 -27.35 14.10
CA ASN A 3 0.70 -25.97 14.49
C ASN A 3 -0.75 -25.64 14.12
N THR A 4 -1.67 -25.80 15.07
CA THR A 4 -3.09 -25.58 14.85
C THR A 4 -3.31 -24.09 14.57
N GLY A 5 -3.69 -23.76 13.34
CA GLY A 5 -3.70 -22.41 12.76
C GLY A 5 -4.55 -21.35 13.49
N GLY A 6 -5.50 -21.74 14.32
CA GLY A 6 -6.42 -20.80 14.96
C GLY A 6 -5.77 -19.80 15.92
N LYS A 7 -4.77 -20.23 16.71
CA LYS A 7 -4.11 -19.36 17.71
C LYS A 7 -3.19 -18.31 17.07
N PRO A 8 -2.25 -18.65 16.17
CA PRO A 8 -1.44 -17.64 15.47
C PRO A 8 -2.25 -16.59 14.72
N LEU A 9 -3.33 -17.02 14.06
CA LEU A 9 -4.24 -16.12 13.33
C LEU A 9 -4.90 -15.09 14.29
N LEU A 10 -5.37 -15.56 15.44
CA LEU A 10 -5.99 -14.71 16.44
C LEU A 10 -4.98 -13.74 17.07
N ASP A 11 -3.80 -14.22 17.44
CA ASP A 11 -2.74 -13.40 18.04
C ASP A 11 -2.26 -12.30 17.07
N ALA A 12 -2.12 -12.62 15.79
CA ALA A 12 -1.79 -11.64 14.76
C ALA A 12 -2.90 -10.58 14.62
N LEU A 13 -4.18 -11.00 14.59
CA LEU A 13 -5.32 -10.09 14.49
C LEU A 13 -5.39 -9.13 15.68
N GLU A 14 -5.20 -9.63 16.89
CA GLU A 14 -5.20 -8.82 18.11
C GLU A 14 -4.02 -7.84 18.14
N ARG A 15 -2.83 -8.27 17.72
CA ARG A 15 -1.61 -7.45 17.64
C ARG A 15 -1.81 -6.28 16.69
N HIS A 16 -2.24 -6.53 15.45
CA HIS A 16 -2.48 -5.48 14.45
C HIS A 16 -3.62 -4.55 14.84
N TRP A 17 -4.69 -5.08 15.44
CA TRP A 17 -5.77 -4.27 15.96
C TRP A 17 -5.31 -3.35 17.10
N ARG A 18 -4.47 -3.83 18.02
CA ARG A 18 -3.89 -3.02 19.10
C ARG A 18 -3.04 -1.88 18.56
N GLN A 19 -2.19 -2.18 17.57
CA GLN A 19 -1.36 -1.16 16.91
C GLN A 19 -2.22 -0.10 16.20
N TYR A 20 -3.19 -0.51 15.40
CA TYR A 20 -4.12 0.41 14.75
C TYR A 20 -4.80 1.34 15.77
N ARG A 21 -5.32 0.81 16.87
CA ARG A 21 -5.94 1.62 17.92
C ARG A 21 -4.99 2.61 18.57
N LYS A 22 -3.75 2.20 18.84
CA LYS A 22 -2.71 3.06 19.42
C LYS A 22 -2.44 4.24 18.47
N ARG A 23 -2.25 3.98 17.18
CA ARG A 23 -1.98 5.01 16.17
C ARG A 23 -3.18 5.94 15.94
N LEU A 24 -4.39 5.40 15.89
CA LEU A 24 -5.60 6.22 15.79
C LEU A 24 -5.79 7.13 17.02
N LYS A 25 -5.48 6.63 18.23
CA LYS A 25 -5.52 7.47 19.43
C LYS A 25 -4.51 8.62 19.36
N ALA A 26 -3.27 8.36 18.97
CA ALA A 26 -2.24 9.39 18.79
C ALA A 26 -2.65 10.43 17.73
N CYS A 27 -3.16 9.96 16.58
CA CYS A 27 -3.62 10.82 15.50
C CYS A 27 -4.81 11.72 15.91
N ARG A 28 -5.69 11.25 16.78
CA ARG A 28 -6.78 12.06 17.35
C ARG A 28 -6.31 13.12 18.33
N GLN A 29 -5.22 12.87 19.02
CA GLN A 29 -4.63 13.85 19.95
C GLN A 29 -3.88 14.93 19.19
N THR A 30 -3.12 14.53 18.17
CA THR A 30 -2.33 15.42 17.34
C THR A 30 -2.29 14.86 15.92
N ALA A 31 -3.02 15.48 15.00
CA ALA A 31 -3.08 15.08 13.59
C ALA A 31 -1.83 15.58 12.82
N SER A 32 -0.63 15.32 13.36
CA SER A 32 0.62 15.63 12.67
C SER A 32 0.82 14.71 11.46
N GLU A 33 1.67 15.12 10.51
CA GLU A 33 2.03 14.31 9.35
C GLU A 33 2.53 12.92 9.76
N ASP A 34 3.43 12.84 10.74
CA ASP A 34 3.96 11.59 11.28
C ASP A 34 2.87 10.68 11.85
N ASN A 35 1.93 11.24 12.65
CA ASN A 35 0.86 10.46 13.25
C ASN A 35 -0.12 9.94 12.18
N VAL A 36 -0.44 10.74 11.17
CA VAL A 36 -1.27 10.32 10.02
C VAL A 36 -0.55 9.26 9.22
N HIS A 37 0.75 9.43 8.95
CA HIS A 37 1.58 8.43 8.25
C HIS A 37 1.59 7.09 8.99
N GLU A 38 1.84 7.09 10.28
CA GLU A 38 1.85 5.90 11.13
C GLU A 38 0.47 5.22 11.22
N LEU A 39 -0.60 6.00 11.26
CA LEU A 39 -1.97 5.48 11.20
C LEU A 39 -2.21 4.79 9.85
N ARG A 40 -1.82 5.39 8.73
CA ARG A 40 -1.92 4.80 7.38
C ARG A 40 -1.15 3.48 7.29
N ILE A 41 0.10 3.42 7.80
CA ILE A 41 0.89 2.18 7.84
C ILE A 41 0.17 1.10 8.65
N SER A 42 -0.29 1.42 9.87
CA SER A 42 -0.97 0.45 10.72
C SER A 42 -2.30 -0.04 10.12
N THR A 43 -3.03 0.86 9.44
CA THR A 43 -4.27 0.51 8.73
C THR A 43 -3.99 -0.43 7.56
N ARG A 44 -2.93 -0.17 6.76
CA ARG A 44 -2.51 -1.05 5.64
C ARG A 44 -2.09 -2.43 6.13
N ARG A 45 -1.34 -2.51 7.23
CA ARG A 45 -0.94 -3.79 7.82
C ARG A 45 -2.14 -4.60 8.31
N LEU A 46 -3.08 -3.94 9.00
CA LEU A 46 -4.32 -4.59 9.43
C LEU A 46 -5.16 -5.02 8.23
N LEU A 47 -5.29 -4.19 7.19
CA LEU A 47 -6.00 -4.52 5.96
C LEU A 47 -5.40 -5.74 5.26
N ALA A 48 -4.07 -5.79 5.12
CA ALA A 48 -3.38 -6.92 4.49
C ALA A 48 -3.60 -8.23 5.26
N LEU A 49 -3.55 -8.17 6.59
CA LEU A 49 -3.88 -9.34 7.40
C LEU A 49 -5.33 -9.78 7.21
N ILE A 50 -6.29 -8.86 7.16
CA ILE A 50 -7.70 -9.17 6.89
C ILE A 50 -7.89 -9.80 5.50
N GLU A 51 -7.17 -9.32 4.48
CA GLU A 51 -7.20 -9.88 3.13
C GLU A 51 -6.57 -11.28 3.08
N LEU A 52 -5.46 -11.49 3.79
CA LEU A 52 -4.84 -12.81 3.92
C LEU A 52 -5.76 -13.79 4.66
N LEU A 53 -6.33 -13.39 5.80
CA LEU A 53 -7.29 -14.22 6.54
C LEU A 53 -8.51 -14.59 5.68
N HIS A 54 -8.98 -13.66 4.83
CA HIS A 54 -10.07 -13.95 3.89
C HIS A 54 -9.66 -14.89 2.76
N ALA A 55 -8.41 -14.85 2.32
CA ALA A 55 -7.88 -15.77 1.33
C ALA A 55 -7.72 -17.20 1.90
N LEU A 56 -7.33 -17.31 3.18
CA LEU A 56 -7.23 -18.59 3.88
C LEU A 56 -8.60 -19.19 4.19
N GLU A 57 -9.53 -18.36 4.65
CA GLU A 57 -10.87 -18.76 5.05
C GLU A 57 -11.88 -17.65 4.72
N PRO A 58 -12.63 -17.75 3.62
CA PRO A 58 -13.56 -16.72 3.17
C PRO A 58 -14.69 -16.44 4.17
N GLN A 59 -14.78 -15.18 4.63
CA GLN A 59 -15.79 -14.74 5.59
C GLN A 59 -16.43 -13.39 5.19
N PRO A 60 -17.77 -13.27 5.12
CA PRO A 60 -18.44 -11.98 4.83
C PRO A 60 -18.07 -10.87 5.83
N THR A 61 -17.79 -11.25 7.10
CA THR A 61 -17.36 -10.31 8.13
C THR A 61 -16.01 -9.68 7.78
N LEU A 62 -15.05 -10.44 7.23
CA LEU A 62 -13.74 -9.95 6.79
C LEU A 62 -13.87 -8.98 5.62
N LEU A 63 -14.72 -9.28 4.63
CA LEU A 63 -15.01 -8.35 3.52
C LEU A 63 -15.58 -7.02 4.03
N SER A 64 -16.46 -7.09 5.03
CA SER A 64 -17.02 -5.90 5.64
C SER A 64 -15.97 -5.06 6.41
N ILE A 65 -15.01 -5.71 7.08
CA ILE A 65 -13.87 -5.04 7.73
C ILE A 65 -12.96 -4.43 6.67
N ARG A 66 -12.61 -5.18 5.62
CA ARG A 66 -11.81 -4.73 4.47
C ARG A 66 -12.38 -3.44 3.87
N LYS A 67 -13.69 -3.39 3.59
CA LYS A 67 -14.36 -2.20 3.03
C LYS A 67 -14.18 -0.97 3.93
N VAL A 68 -14.30 -1.13 5.26
CA VAL A 68 -14.11 -0.02 6.22
C VAL A 68 -12.67 0.46 6.23
N LEU A 69 -11.68 -0.46 6.31
CA LEU A 69 -10.27 -0.09 6.36
C LEU A 69 -9.81 0.55 5.03
N LYS A 70 -10.28 0.04 3.89
CA LYS A 70 -10.00 0.64 2.58
C LYS A 70 -10.52 2.07 2.51
N LYS A 71 -11.80 2.30 2.87
CA LYS A 71 -12.37 3.66 2.90
C LYS A 71 -11.58 4.62 3.79
N GLN A 72 -11.01 4.12 4.90
CA GLN A 72 -10.17 4.95 5.78
C GLN A 72 -8.83 5.31 5.11
N LEU A 73 -8.23 4.40 4.36
CA LEU A 73 -6.99 4.69 3.61
C LEU A 73 -7.24 5.70 2.50
N ASP A 74 -8.30 5.48 1.71
CA ASP A 74 -8.68 6.34 0.59
C ASP A 74 -8.93 7.79 1.06
N GLY A 75 -9.48 7.98 2.28
CA GLY A 75 -9.71 9.30 2.87
C GLY A 75 -8.46 10.12 3.22
N PHE A 76 -7.26 9.54 3.13
CA PHE A 76 -5.98 10.24 3.36
C PHE A 76 -5.17 10.44 2.07
N ASP A 77 -5.63 9.92 0.92
CA ASP A 77 -4.79 9.87 -0.28
C ASP A 77 -4.63 11.27 -0.87
N GLU A 78 -5.70 12.10 -0.96
CA GLU A 78 -5.64 13.44 -1.52
C GLU A 78 -4.66 14.37 -0.76
N LEU A 79 -4.69 14.37 0.57
CA LEU A 79 -3.72 15.15 1.36
C LEU A 79 -2.29 14.69 1.11
N ARG A 80 -2.06 13.37 1.05
CA ARG A 80 -0.72 12.82 0.79
C ARG A 80 -0.21 13.21 -0.60
N ASP A 81 -1.05 13.11 -1.61
CA ASP A 81 -0.68 13.46 -2.99
C ASP A 81 -0.39 14.96 -3.09
N THR A 82 -1.20 15.81 -2.44
CA THR A 82 -0.97 17.27 -2.34
C THR A 82 0.38 17.59 -1.68
N GLN A 83 0.73 16.93 -0.58
CA GLN A 83 2.01 17.15 0.12
C GLN A 83 3.22 16.72 -0.73
N VAL A 84 3.10 15.62 -1.48
CA VAL A 84 4.16 15.19 -2.40
C VAL A 84 4.35 16.21 -3.53
N MET A 85 3.26 16.71 -4.10
CA MET A 85 3.33 17.74 -5.17
C MET A 85 3.88 19.06 -4.65
N LEU A 86 3.53 19.48 -3.44
CA LEU A 86 4.10 20.66 -2.79
C LEU A 86 5.61 20.54 -2.63
N PHE A 87 6.08 19.42 -2.10
CA PHE A 87 7.50 19.17 -1.92
C PHE A 87 8.25 19.22 -3.26
N GLU A 88 7.73 18.57 -4.28
CA GLU A 88 8.36 18.54 -5.61
C GLU A 88 8.33 19.90 -6.29
N ALA A 89 7.20 20.63 -6.27
CA ALA A 89 7.09 21.96 -6.84
C ALA A 89 8.01 22.98 -6.13
N ALA A 90 8.09 22.93 -4.80
CA ALA A 90 8.98 23.79 -4.04
C ALA A 90 10.46 23.55 -4.37
N LYS A 91 10.86 22.28 -4.55
CA LYS A 91 12.21 21.89 -4.97
C LYS A 91 12.55 22.38 -6.36
N THR A 92 11.56 22.39 -7.26
CA THR A 92 11.74 22.74 -8.68
C THR A 92 11.61 24.25 -8.94
N LEU A 93 10.95 25.00 -8.05
CA LEU A 93 10.69 26.43 -8.18
C LEU A 93 11.94 27.29 -8.55
N PRO A 94 13.15 27.06 -7.99
CA PRO A 94 14.34 27.84 -8.37
C PRO A 94 14.74 27.69 -9.85
N ILE A 95 14.32 26.60 -10.50
CA ILE A 95 14.62 26.30 -11.90
C ILE A 95 13.47 26.73 -12.80
N LEU A 96 12.23 26.64 -12.30
CA LEU A 96 10.99 26.95 -13.02
C LEU A 96 10.13 27.93 -12.22
N PRO A 97 10.44 29.25 -12.27
CA PRO A 97 9.70 30.28 -11.52
C PRO A 97 8.20 30.33 -11.87
N GLU A 98 7.82 29.86 -13.05
CA GLU A 98 6.42 29.77 -13.51
C GLU A 98 5.56 28.88 -12.62
N LEU A 99 6.16 28.07 -11.74
CA LEU A 99 5.46 27.25 -10.74
C LEU A 99 4.94 28.04 -9.53
N GLU A 100 5.35 29.29 -9.34
CA GLU A 100 4.97 30.07 -8.14
C GLU A 100 3.45 30.15 -7.92
N PRO A 101 2.61 30.45 -8.94
CA PRO A 101 1.14 30.45 -8.77
C PRO A 101 0.58 29.07 -8.43
N PHE A 102 1.15 28.01 -9.01
CA PHE A 102 0.76 26.63 -8.73
C PHE A 102 1.11 26.25 -7.28
N LEU A 103 2.31 26.58 -6.82
CA LEU A 103 2.73 26.32 -5.45
C LEU A 103 1.82 27.02 -4.43
N ALA A 104 1.48 28.31 -4.68
CA ALA A 104 0.54 29.05 -3.85
C ALA A 104 -0.87 28.42 -3.83
N TYR A 105 -1.33 27.89 -4.96
CA TYR A 105 -2.59 27.13 -5.04
C TYR A 105 -2.53 25.84 -4.21
N MET A 106 -1.46 25.06 -4.34
CA MET A 106 -1.28 23.79 -3.61
C MET A 106 -1.19 23.98 -2.10
N HIS A 107 -0.58 25.07 -1.61
CA HIS A 107 -0.61 25.41 -0.18
C HIS A 107 -2.03 25.67 0.33
N ARG A 108 -2.87 26.36 -0.44
CA ARG A 108 -4.29 26.54 -0.06
C ARG A 108 -5.05 25.22 -0.03
N CYS A 109 -4.79 24.32 -1.00
CA CYS A 109 -5.35 22.98 -1.01
C CYS A 109 -4.94 22.18 0.22
N GLU A 110 -3.65 22.21 0.57
CA GLU A 110 -3.14 21.52 1.77
C GLU A 110 -3.83 22.01 3.04
N GLN A 111 -3.93 23.32 3.24
CA GLN A 111 -4.60 23.89 4.43
C GLN A 111 -6.06 23.41 4.54
N ARG A 112 -6.81 23.42 3.44
CA ARG A 112 -8.17 22.87 3.40
C ARG A 112 -8.19 21.39 3.78
N LEU A 113 -7.34 20.58 3.15
CA LEU A 113 -7.29 19.14 3.37
C LEU A 113 -6.83 18.76 4.78
N LEU A 114 -5.98 19.54 5.43
CA LEU A 114 -5.62 19.35 6.83
C LEU A 114 -6.84 19.50 7.76
N LEU A 115 -7.69 20.51 7.52
CA LEU A 115 -8.93 20.70 8.30
C LEU A 115 -9.93 19.56 8.05
N GLU A 116 -10.11 19.17 6.78
CA GLU A 116 -10.98 18.05 6.40
C GLU A 116 -10.51 16.73 7.01
N ASN A 117 -9.20 16.46 6.97
CA ASN A 117 -8.62 15.25 7.56
C ASN A 117 -8.74 15.23 9.09
N HIS A 118 -8.59 16.36 9.75
CA HIS A 118 -8.84 16.44 11.20
C HIS A 118 -10.28 16.04 11.53
N SER A 119 -11.26 16.58 10.80
CA SER A 119 -12.67 16.23 10.94
C SER A 119 -12.92 14.76 10.59
N PHE A 120 -12.30 14.24 9.52
CA PHE A 120 -12.40 12.84 9.12
C PHE A 120 -11.88 11.89 10.19
N ILE A 121 -10.70 12.16 10.80
CA ILE A 121 -10.12 11.36 11.88
C ILE A 121 -11.07 11.28 13.09
N ALA A 122 -11.76 12.35 13.41
CA ALA A 122 -12.75 12.37 14.48
C ALA A 122 -13.93 11.43 14.21
N THR A 123 -14.34 11.27 12.93
CA THR A 123 -15.45 10.39 12.53
C THR A 123 -15.09 8.91 12.48
N LEU A 124 -13.80 8.53 12.50
CA LEU A 124 -13.36 7.14 12.42
C LEU A 124 -13.88 6.33 13.62
N TYR A 125 -15.05 5.74 13.48
CA TYR A 125 -15.79 5.09 14.56
C TYR A 125 -15.33 3.66 14.82
N GLN A 126 -14.68 3.42 15.96
CA GLN A 126 -14.10 2.13 16.33
C GLN A 126 -15.09 1.05 16.81
N PRO A 127 -16.19 1.35 17.54
CA PRO A 127 -17.00 0.29 18.15
C PRO A 127 -17.62 -0.70 17.17
N LYS A 128 -18.04 -0.23 15.97
CA LYS A 128 -18.55 -1.12 14.91
C LYS A 128 -17.44 -2.03 14.36
N LEU A 129 -16.26 -1.46 14.08
CA LEU A 129 -15.09 -2.19 13.61
C LEU A 129 -14.62 -3.20 14.66
N ARG A 130 -14.54 -2.79 15.95
CA ARG A 130 -14.20 -3.66 17.08
C ARG A 130 -15.14 -4.87 17.18
N ARG A 131 -16.47 -4.66 17.05
CA ARG A 131 -17.45 -5.78 17.09
C ARG A 131 -17.21 -6.76 15.95
N LYS A 132 -16.97 -6.27 14.73
CA LYS A 132 -16.67 -7.13 13.56
C LYS A 132 -15.38 -7.92 13.77
N LEU A 133 -14.32 -7.29 14.26
CA LEU A 133 -13.04 -7.97 14.56
C LEU A 133 -13.20 -9.02 15.66
N LYS A 134 -13.96 -8.73 16.73
CA LYS A 134 -14.29 -9.75 17.74
C LYS A 134 -15.06 -10.93 17.17
N LYS A 135 -16.02 -10.68 16.26
CA LYS A 135 -16.77 -11.74 15.58
C LYS A 135 -15.84 -12.60 14.71
N ALA A 136 -14.98 -11.98 13.93
CA ALA A 136 -13.97 -12.68 13.12
C ALA A 136 -13.02 -13.50 14.01
N GLY A 137 -12.47 -12.90 15.07
CA GLY A 137 -11.59 -13.61 16.01
C GLY A 137 -12.27 -14.80 16.70
N LYS A 138 -13.56 -14.68 17.10
CA LYS A 138 -14.31 -15.81 17.64
C LYS A 138 -14.43 -16.94 16.61
N TYR A 139 -14.71 -16.60 15.36
CA TYR A 139 -14.81 -17.57 14.28
C TYR A 139 -13.48 -18.33 14.10
N PHE A 140 -12.36 -17.61 13.98
CA PHE A 140 -11.05 -18.25 13.84
C PHE A 140 -10.64 -19.10 15.04
N LYS A 141 -11.10 -18.75 16.22
CA LYS A 141 -10.87 -19.58 17.43
C LYS A 141 -11.65 -20.90 17.41
N THR A 142 -12.86 -20.92 16.84
CA THR A 142 -13.78 -22.07 16.98
C THR A 142 -13.89 -22.92 15.74
N GLN A 143 -13.65 -22.36 14.54
CA GLN A 143 -13.94 -23.04 13.26
C GLN A 143 -12.68 -23.32 12.42
N THR A 144 -11.52 -22.80 12.81
CA THR A 144 -10.30 -22.91 12.01
C THR A 144 -9.14 -23.58 12.76
N ALA A 145 -9.46 -24.37 13.79
CA ALA A 145 -8.47 -25.14 14.53
C ALA A 145 -7.67 -26.10 13.63
N ASP A 146 -8.27 -26.55 12.51
CA ASP A 146 -7.73 -27.54 11.59
C ASP A 146 -7.08 -26.94 10.34
N ILE A 147 -6.99 -25.58 10.20
CA ILE A 147 -6.29 -24.97 9.06
C ILE A 147 -4.80 -25.32 9.16
N ASP A 148 -4.32 -26.05 8.16
CA ASP A 148 -2.90 -26.29 7.93
C ASP A 148 -2.27 -25.04 7.32
N LEU A 149 -1.65 -24.20 8.17
CA LEU A 149 -1.00 -22.96 7.71
C LEU A 149 0.23 -23.21 6.86
N GLU A 150 0.95 -24.34 7.06
CA GLU A 150 2.13 -24.69 6.26
C GLU A 150 1.78 -24.90 4.79
N GLN A 151 0.56 -25.35 4.50
CA GLN A 151 0.07 -25.55 3.14
C GLN A 151 -0.75 -24.36 2.62
N ALA A 152 -1.57 -23.76 3.46
CA ALA A 152 -2.50 -22.70 3.04
C ALA A 152 -1.83 -21.35 2.77
N LEU A 153 -0.78 -20.98 3.55
CA LEU A 153 -0.07 -19.69 3.36
C LEU A 153 0.69 -19.64 2.02
N PRO A 154 1.52 -20.63 1.65
CA PRO A 154 2.17 -20.64 0.34
C PRO A 154 1.18 -20.55 -0.82
N SER A 155 0.08 -21.31 -0.74
CA SER A 155 -0.97 -21.27 -1.76
C SER A 155 -1.59 -19.87 -1.91
N ALA A 156 -1.93 -19.22 -0.79
CA ALA A 156 -2.47 -17.85 -0.81
C ALA A 156 -1.48 -16.83 -1.38
N ILE A 157 -0.19 -16.97 -1.06
CA ILE A 157 0.88 -16.10 -1.57
C ILE A 157 1.09 -16.32 -3.08
N ASN A 158 1.15 -17.59 -3.53
CA ASN A 158 1.31 -17.94 -4.95
C ASN A 158 0.18 -17.37 -5.81
N ASN A 159 -1.07 -17.39 -5.33
CA ASN A 159 -2.19 -16.77 -6.02
C ASN A 159 -2.00 -15.26 -6.20
N ILE A 160 -1.43 -14.57 -5.20
CA ILE A 160 -1.16 -13.14 -5.30
C ILE A 160 0.05 -12.87 -6.19
N TYR A 161 1.07 -13.74 -6.14
CA TYR A 161 2.22 -13.66 -7.03
C TYR A 161 1.81 -13.86 -8.49
N GLY A 162 0.90 -14.79 -8.78
CA GLY A 162 0.33 -14.95 -10.12
C GLY A 162 -0.31 -13.66 -10.66
N LEU A 163 -0.96 -12.85 -9.80
CA LEU A 163 -1.44 -11.53 -10.21
C LEU A 163 -0.30 -10.55 -10.55
N VAL A 164 0.83 -10.65 -9.85
CA VAL A 164 2.02 -9.83 -10.18
C VAL A 164 2.57 -10.21 -11.54
N ILE A 165 2.73 -11.51 -11.82
CA ILE A 165 3.19 -12.02 -13.13
C ILE A 165 2.28 -11.52 -14.24
N ASN A 166 0.96 -11.70 -14.13
CA ASN A 166 0.00 -11.26 -15.15
C ASN A 166 0.09 -9.74 -15.41
N ARG A 167 0.38 -8.93 -14.37
CA ARG A 167 0.55 -7.48 -14.52
C ARG A 167 1.90 -7.10 -15.07
N TYR A 168 2.93 -7.88 -14.78
CA TYR A 168 4.26 -7.71 -15.37
C TYR A 168 4.26 -8.04 -16.86
N GLU A 169 3.63 -9.13 -17.29
CA GLU A 169 3.49 -9.52 -18.68
C GLU A 169 2.67 -8.51 -19.51
N ALA A 170 1.72 -7.83 -18.86
CA ALA A 170 0.91 -6.76 -19.47
C ALA A 170 1.55 -5.37 -19.32
N LEU A 171 2.84 -5.29 -18.94
CA LEU A 171 3.53 -4.01 -18.77
C LEU A 171 3.83 -3.37 -20.10
N ASP A 172 3.38 -2.14 -20.28
CA ASP A 172 3.66 -1.29 -21.43
C ASP A 172 4.22 0.06 -20.92
N PRO A 173 5.50 0.39 -21.18
CA PRO A 173 6.10 1.64 -20.73
C PRO A 173 5.46 2.89 -21.34
N THR A 174 4.78 2.78 -22.47
CA THR A 174 4.06 3.89 -23.10
C THR A 174 2.74 4.20 -22.43
N ILE A 175 2.25 3.29 -21.56
CA ILE A 175 1.01 3.39 -20.82
C ILE A 175 1.29 3.43 -19.31
N PRO A 176 1.45 4.62 -18.69
CA PRO A 176 1.76 4.73 -17.25
C PRO A 176 0.76 4.00 -16.34
N ALA A 177 -0.50 3.85 -16.79
CA ALA A 177 -1.50 3.06 -16.07
C ALA A 177 -1.12 1.58 -15.91
N SER A 178 -0.35 0.99 -16.85
CA SER A 178 0.14 -0.39 -16.75
C SER A 178 1.10 -0.55 -15.58
N ILE A 179 2.02 0.40 -15.40
CA ILE A 179 2.96 0.47 -14.26
C ILE A 179 2.19 0.64 -12.94
N HIS A 180 1.15 1.48 -12.94
CA HIS A 180 0.29 1.64 -11.76
C HIS A 180 -0.42 0.34 -11.38
N HIS A 181 -0.95 -0.43 -12.33
CA HIS A 181 -1.58 -1.72 -12.08
C HIS A 181 -0.58 -2.74 -11.51
N LEU A 182 0.64 -2.78 -12.07
CA LEU A 182 1.73 -3.61 -11.53
C LEU A 182 2.06 -3.20 -10.09
N ARG A 183 2.20 -1.89 -9.82
CA ARG A 183 2.46 -1.37 -8.47
C ARG A 183 1.40 -1.80 -7.46
N ILE A 184 0.12 -1.80 -7.83
CA ILE A 184 -0.96 -2.28 -6.95
C ILE A 184 -0.76 -3.75 -6.62
N ALA A 185 -0.44 -4.60 -7.60
CA ALA A 185 -0.21 -6.03 -7.41
C ALA A 185 1.02 -6.30 -6.52
N VAL A 186 2.16 -5.67 -6.81
CA VAL A 186 3.40 -5.79 -6.03
C VAL A 186 3.21 -5.28 -4.60
N LYS A 187 2.49 -4.17 -4.41
CA LYS A 187 2.14 -3.66 -3.09
C LYS A 187 1.31 -4.66 -2.30
N LYS A 188 0.32 -5.29 -2.94
CA LYS A 188 -0.49 -6.35 -2.32
C LYS A 188 0.38 -7.53 -1.92
N LEU A 189 1.25 -8.02 -2.82
CA LEU A 189 2.20 -9.10 -2.53
C LEU A 189 3.04 -8.77 -1.29
N ARG A 190 3.75 -7.64 -1.30
CA ARG A 190 4.61 -7.23 -0.19
C ARG A 190 3.87 -7.19 1.16
N TYR A 191 2.68 -6.62 1.20
CA TYR A 191 1.91 -6.57 2.46
C TYR A 191 1.39 -7.94 2.88
N THR A 192 1.07 -8.83 1.94
CA THR A 192 0.69 -10.22 2.23
C THR A 192 1.86 -10.98 2.83
N LEU A 193 3.07 -10.83 2.28
CA LEU A 193 4.29 -11.42 2.83
C LEU A 193 4.54 -10.96 4.27
N LEU A 194 4.45 -9.65 4.52
CA LEU A 194 4.57 -9.10 5.89
C LEU A 194 3.47 -9.61 6.84
N ALA A 195 2.27 -9.89 6.36
CA ALA A 195 1.21 -10.48 7.16
C ALA A 195 1.48 -11.97 7.43
N ALA A 196 1.98 -12.72 6.45
CA ALA A 196 2.36 -14.12 6.58
C ALA A 196 3.49 -14.31 7.61
N GLN A 197 4.53 -13.47 7.60
CA GLN A 197 5.60 -13.46 8.61
C GLN A 197 5.08 -13.29 10.05
N CYS A 198 3.95 -12.61 10.23
CA CYS A 198 3.31 -12.48 11.53
C CYS A 198 2.58 -13.75 11.98
N LEU A 199 2.26 -14.66 11.06
CA LEU A 199 1.53 -15.89 11.32
C LEU A 199 2.47 -17.07 11.54
N ASP A 200 3.56 -17.10 10.80
CA ASP A 200 4.57 -18.14 10.88
C ASP A 200 5.98 -17.53 10.84
N SER A 201 6.76 -17.79 11.89
CA SER A 201 8.14 -17.31 12.01
C SER A 201 9.12 -18.01 11.04
N THR A 202 8.75 -19.15 10.45
CA THR A 202 9.55 -19.81 9.42
C THR A 202 9.66 -18.96 8.15
N HIS A 203 8.75 -18.03 7.93
CA HIS A 203 8.79 -17.04 6.84
C HIS A 203 9.52 -15.74 7.22
N ALA A 204 10.21 -15.69 8.36
CA ALA A 204 10.86 -14.47 8.87
C ALA A 204 12.04 -14.00 7.99
N GLU A 205 12.65 -14.87 7.20
CA GLU A 205 13.82 -14.57 6.36
C GLU A 205 13.50 -13.96 5.00
N MET A 206 12.21 -13.73 4.70
CA MET A 206 11.83 -13.14 3.42
C MET A 206 12.21 -11.67 3.36
N ASP A 207 13.26 -11.36 2.63
CA ASP A 207 13.68 -9.99 2.38
C ASP A 207 12.68 -9.29 1.44
N SER A 208 11.88 -8.40 2.02
CA SER A 208 10.97 -7.55 1.26
C SER A 208 11.62 -6.22 0.81
N SER A 209 12.95 -6.07 0.95
CA SER A 209 13.67 -4.84 0.60
C SER A 209 13.62 -4.57 -0.89
N LEU A 210 13.80 -5.62 -1.71
CA LEU A 210 13.70 -5.53 -3.15
C LEU A 210 12.31 -5.05 -3.61
N LEU A 211 11.25 -5.66 -3.09
CA LEU A 211 9.89 -5.20 -3.38
C LEU A 211 9.66 -3.75 -2.90
N LYS A 212 10.28 -3.34 -1.79
CA LYS A 212 10.21 -1.96 -1.31
C LYS A 212 10.89 -1.01 -2.29
N SER A 213 12.07 -1.36 -2.80
CA SER A 213 12.80 -0.58 -3.80
C SER A 213 11.96 -0.39 -5.07
N GLN A 214 11.45 -1.48 -5.64
CA GLN A 214 10.60 -1.45 -6.83
C GLN A 214 9.30 -0.64 -6.61
N LEU A 215 8.68 -0.76 -5.43
CA LEU A 215 7.51 0.04 -5.07
C LEU A 215 7.83 1.53 -4.95
N THR A 216 9.03 1.90 -4.53
CA THR A 216 9.48 3.30 -4.51
C THR A 216 9.58 3.83 -5.94
N ARG A 217 10.30 3.14 -6.85
CA ARG A 217 10.44 3.54 -8.26
C ARG A 217 9.08 3.72 -8.96
N MET A 218 8.20 2.71 -8.85
CA MET A 218 6.84 2.81 -9.40
C MET A 218 6.00 3.90 -8.70
N GLY A 219 6.33 4.24 -7.45
CA GLY A 219 5.73 5.34 -6.70
C GLY A 219 6.10 6.69 -7.27
N ASP A 220 7.36 6.88 -7.62
CA ASP A 220 7.86 8.13 -8.20
C ASP A 220 7.26 8.36 -9.59
N ILE A 221 7.12 7.30 -10.42
CA ILE A 221 6.39 7.37 -11.69
C ILE A 221 4.93 7.78 -11.46
N GLN A 222 4.24 7.19 -10.50
CA GLN A 222 2.86 7.56 -10.19
C GLN A 222 2.74 9.01 -9.72
N ASN A 223 3.68 9.50 -8.91
CA ASN A 223 3.74 10.88 -8.45
C ASN A 223 3.91 11.85 -9.63
N SER A 224 4.77 11.50 -10.62
CA SER A 224 4.95 12.32 -11.83
C SER A 224 3.69 12.38 -12.70
N VAL A 225 2.93 11.27 -12.80
CA VAL A 225 1.62 11.25 -13.48
C VAL A 225 0.63 12.20 -12.81
N ILE A 226 0.51 12.11 -11.48
CA ILE A 226 -0.39 12.98 -10.70
C ILE A 226 0.03 14.45 -10.83
N MET A 227 1.34 14.74 -10.78
CA MET A 227 1.87 16.09 -10.95
C MET A 227 1.44 16.69 -12.31
N LEU A 228 1.69 15.98 -13.42
CA LEU A 228 1.31 16.44 -14.75
C LEU A 228 -0.19 16.66 -14.88
N GLN A 229 -1.01 15.72 -14.40
CA GLN A 229 -2.47 15.86 -14.41
C GLN A 229 -2.95 17.07 -13.60
N THR A 230 -2.33 17.33 -12.46
CA THR A 230 -2.70 18.48 -11.61
C THR A 230 -2.27 19.81 -12.22
N LEU A 231 -1.09 19.84 -12.86
CA LEU A 231 -0.63 21.01 -13.63
C LEU A 231 -1.58 21.31 -14.81
N GLU A 232 -1.98 20.27 -15.56
CA GLU A 232 -2.95 20.41 -16.67
C GLU A 232 -4.27 21.03 -16.20
N LEU A 233 -4.80 20.57 -15.05
CA LEU A 233 -6.03 21.11 -14.49
C LEU A 233 -5.83 22.54 -13.98
N PHE A 234 -4.73 22.82 -13.28
CA PHE A 234 -4.44 24.15 -12.74
C PHE A 234 -4.28 25.21 -13.84
N PHE A 235 -3.51 24.89 -14.87
CA PHE A 235 -3.26 25.79 -16.00
C PHE A 235 -4.32 25.70 -17.11
N GLN A 236 -5.44 25.01 -16.87
CA GLN A 236 -6.53 24.84 -17.84
C GLN A 236 -6.04 24.36 -19.22
N HIS A 237 -5.17 23.34 -19.21
CA HIS A 237 -4.48 22.75 -20.37
C HIS A 237 -3.50 23.69 -21.10
N GLN A 238 -3.09 24.79 -20.49
CA GLN A 238 -2.10 25.73 -21.02
C GLN A 238 -0.85 25.78 -20.13
N ILE A 239 -0.27 24.63 -19.83
CA ILE A 239 0.95 24.53 -19.01
C ILE A 239 2.07 25.34 -19.69
N PRO A 240 2.83 26.20 -18.97
CA PRO A 240 4.02 26.83 -19.52
C PRO A 240 4.97 25.79 -20.13
N SER A 241 5.45 26.04 -21.34
CA SER A 241 6.23 25.07 -22.12
C SER A 241 7.46 24.53 -21.37
N ALA A 242 8.17 25.38 -20.64
CA ALA A 242 9.32 24.97 -19.84
C ALA A 242 8.92 23.98 -18.71
N VAL A 243 7.79 24.24 -18.03
CA VAL A 243 7.25 23.39 -16.97
C VAL A 243 6.83 22.02 -17.54
N GLU A 244 6.09 22.03 -18.65
CA GLU A 244 5.63 20.81 -19.29
C GLU A 244 6.80 19.92 -19.74
N GLN A 245 7.75 20.52 -20.46
CA GLN A 245 8.94 19.78 -20.96
C GLN A 245 9.77 19.19 -19.83
N TYR A 246 9.93 19.95 -18.74
CA TYR A 246 10.68 19.45 -17.58
C TYR A 246 10.02 18.22 -16.96
N TYR A 247 8.71 18.28 -16.60
CA TYR A 247 8.05 17.16 -15.94
C TYR A 247 7.81 15.96 -16.87
N ARG A 248 7.58 16.17 -18.18
CA ARG A 248 7.49 15.06 -19.13
C ARG A 248 8.82 14.34 -19.29
N ARG A 249 9.94 15.08 -19.37
CA ARG A 249 11.27 14.49 -19.41
C ARG A 249 11.58 13.72 -18.13
N GLN A 250 11.33 14.31 -16.97
CA GLN A 250 11.50 13.64 -15.67
C GLN A 250 10.68 12.34 -15.59
N GLN A 251 9.43 12.36 -16.04
CA GLN A 251 8.60 11.17 -16.09
C GLN A 251 9.21 10.08 -16.98
N GLN A 252 9.69 10.44 -18.16
CA GLN A 252 10.30 9.48 -19.09
C GLN A 252 11.58 8.87 -18.48
N GLU A 253 12.44 9.68 -17.86
CA GLU A 253 13.66 9.21 -17.18
C GLU A 253 13.33 8.22 -16.04
N LEU A 254 12.26 8.46 -15.29
CA LEU A 254 11.79 7.55 -14.25
C LEU A 254 11.28 6.22 -14.83
N ILE A 255 10.53 6.27 -15.93
CA ILE A 255 10.04 5.07 -16.63
C ILE A 255 11.20 4.27 -17.19
N ASP A 256 12.15 4.91 -17.90
CA ASP A 256 13.30 4.24 -18.48
C ASP A 256 14.16 3.57 -17.39
N SER A 257 14.43 4.29 -16.29
CA SER A 257 15.14 3.74 -15.14
C SER A 257 14.42 2.54 -14.50
N PHE A 258 13.09 2.58 -14.41
CA PHE A 258 12.31 1.45 -13.89
C PHE A 258 12.39 0.25 -14.83
N MET A 259 12.29 0.46 -16.15
CA MET A 259 12.31 -0.61 -17.14
C MET A 259 13.63 -1.39 -17.16
N THR A 260 14.76 -0.76 -16.79
CA THR A 260 16.05 -1.46 -16.69
C THR A 260 16.13 -2.49 -15.56
N CYS A 261 15.29 -2.36 -14.54
CA CYS A 261 15.34 -3.22 -13.35
C CYS A 261 13.99 -3.87 -12.96
N CYS A 262 12.94 -3.69 -13.79
CA CYS A 262 11.61 -4.20 -13.48
C CYS A 262 11.56 -5.74 -13.39
N SER A 263 12.48 -6.46 -14.07
CA SER A 263 12.59 -7.92 -14.02
C SER A 263 12.97 -8.45 -12.63
N GLU A 264 13.58 -7.61 -11.77
CA GLU A 264 13.88 -7.99 -10.40
C GLU A 264 12.62 -8.37 -9.59
N ILE A 265 11.43 -7.90 -10.02
CA ILE A 265 10.15 -8.28 -9.41
C ILE A 265 9.87 -9.79 -9.55
N LEU A 266 10.44 -10.44 -10.58
CA LEU A 266 10.25 -11.86 -10.88
C LEU A 266 11.15 -12.78 -10.06
N VAL A 267 12.11 -12.24 -9.32
CA VAL A 267 13.01 -13.04 -8.44
C VAL A 267 12.25 -13.78 -7.33
N PHE A 268 11.03 -13.33 -6.99
CA PHE A 268 10.12 -14.05 -6.10
C PHE A 268 9.50 -15.26 -6.82
N ARG A 269 10.33 -16.26 -7.17
CA ARG A 269 9.87 -17.49 -7.82
C ARG A 269 9.11 -18.40 -6.84
N HIS A 270 8.25 -19.22 -7.44
CA HIS A 270 7.33 -20.17 -6.86
C HIS A 270 7.85 -20.86 -5.59
N VAL A 271 7.06 -20.81 -4.54
CA VAL A 271 7.09 -21.84 -3.51
C VAL A 271 6.32 -23.02 -4.08
N THR A 272 7.03 -23.99 -4.62
CA THR A 272 6.44 -25.28 -4.97
C THR A 272 6.03 -26.00 -3.69
N GLN A 273 5.03 -26.88 -3.77
CA GLN A 273 4.53 -27.64 -2.61
C GLN A 273 5.62 -28.44 -1.86
N ASN A 274 6.80 -28.64 -2.47
CA ASN A 274 7.93 -29.39 -1.92
C ASN A 274 9.06 -28.52 -1.35
N ASP A 275 9.11 -27.23 -1.67
CA ASP A 275 10.18 -26.36 -1.19
C ASP A 275 9.74 -25.62 0.07
N ARG A 276 10.18 -26.11 1.21
CA ARG A 276 9.99 -25.44 2.51
C ARG A 276 10.79 -24.14 2.67
N ASN A 277 11.68 -23.83 1.71
CA ASN A 277 12.52 -22.65 1.70
C ASN A 277 12.17 -21.78 0.50
N TRP A 278 11.96 -20.47 0.76
CA TRP A 278 11.93 -19.44 -0.24
C TRP A 278 13.33 -19.27 -0.82
N VAL A 279 13.59 -19.80 -1.99
CA VAL A 279 14.91 -19.67 -2.64
C VAL A 279 14.89 -18.43 -3.49
N PHE A 280 15.76 -17.47 -3.18
CA PHE A 280 16.16 -16.42 -4.09
C PHE A 280 17.19 -17.04 -5.04
N GLU A 281 16.85 -17.26 -6.31
CA GLU A 281 17.87 -17.44 -7.32
C GLU A 281 18.47 -16.07 -7.63
N SER A 282 19.74 -15.87 -7.22
CA SER A 282 20.56 -14.77 -7.70
C SER A 282 20.73 -14.91 -9.20
N ALA A 283 20.24 -13.90 -9.96
CA ALA A 283 20.52 -13.76 -11.38
C ALA A 283 21.97 -13.35 -11.60
#